data_701fea39dd8a88e102cea0bae7105d8d
#
_entry.id   701fea39dd8a88e102cea0bae7105d8d
#
_cell.length_a   1.000
_cell.length_b   1.000
_cell.length_c   1.000
_cell.angle_alpha   90.00
_cell.angle_beta   90.00
_cell.angle_gamma   90.00
#
_symmetry.space_group_name_H-M   'P 1'
#
loop_
_entity.id
_entity.type
_entity.pdbx_description
1 polymer ?
#
loop_
_entity_poly.entity_id
_entity_poly.type
_entity_poly.pdbx_seq_one_letter_code
_entity_poly.pdbx_strand_id
1 'polypeptide(L)'
;MKIASILPYKENYTLKGAGAVALWISDFVRDSKYKKNTYIIGSTKNKNYLTKNYINIDNINSKLNSTTKEYSNKIINKIKNLNFDVLELHNRPIMVKEFFGKLNSKIILYFHNDPTTMKGAKSVNERMYLLKSVDKIIFISKWVKKKFFENLPNLSDNKTQIIYHSIDPIKKNTKKNKQIIFVGKLNESKGYDLYCKSMFKILNQYND
;
A
#
# COMPACT_ATOMS: atom_id res chain seq x y z
N MET A 1 11.33 11.06 -16.08
CA MET A 1 10.13 10.92 -15.27
C MET A 1 10.53 10.80 -13.82
N LYS A 2 10.04 11.67 -12.96
CA LYS A 2 10.30 11.74 -11.52
C LYS A 2 9.03 11.33 -10.77
N ILE A 3 9.15 10.37 -9.86
CA ILE A 3 8.01 9.71 -9.22
C ILE A 3 8.07 9.94 -7.70
N ALA A 4 6.94 10.30 -7.10
CA ALA A 4 6.75 10.32 -5.66
C ALA A 4 5.79 9.19 -5.26
N SER A 5 6.28 8.18 -4.56
CA SER A 5 5.50 7.07 -4.03
C SER A 5 5.15 7.36 -2.56
N ILE A 6 3.87 7.63 -2.30
CA ILE A 6 3.39 8.14 -1.01
C ILE A 6 2.81 6.99 -0.19
N LEU A 7 3.46 6.71 0.94
CA LEU A 7 3.05 5.69 1.90
C LEU A 7 1.80 6.13 2.70
N PRO A 8 1.02 5.16 3.20
CA PRO A 8 0.02 5.44 4.22
C PRO A 8 0.65 6.12 5.45
N TYR A 9 -0.07 7.05 6.07
CA TYR A 9 0.37 7.64 7.33
C TYR A 9 0.64 6.56 8.39
N LYS A 10 1.75 6.67 9.10
CA LYS A 10 2.29 5.69 10.07
C LYS A 10 2.76 4.35 9.47
N GLU A 11 2.84 4.21 8.16
CA GLU A 11 3.54 3.08 7.56
C GLU A 11 5.04 3.23 7.82
N ASN A 12 5.62 2.24 8.51
CA ASN A 12 7.05 2.27 8.82
C ASN A 12 7.88 1.82 7.61
N TYR A 13 8.89 2.59 7.22
CA TYR A 13 9.74 2.35 6.06
C TYR A 13 11.19 2.07 6.46
N THR A 14 11.38 1.10 7.34
CA THR A 14 12.71 0.69 7.84
C THR A 14 12.88 -0.82 7.79
N LEU A 15 14.13 -1.30 7.80
CA LEU A 15 14.45 -2.75 7.81
C LEU A 15 13.74 -3.51 8.94
N LYS A 16 13.61 -2.89 10.12
CA LYS A 16 12.89 -3.47 11.25
C LYS A 16 11.52 -2.82 11.35
N GLY A 17 10.46 -3.58 11.12
CA GLY A 17 9.07 -3.17 11.32
C GLY A 17 8.38 -2.54 10.10
N ALA A 18 8.94 -2.63 8.91
CA ALA A 18 8.22 -2.27 7.69
C ALA A 18 6.97 -3.15 7.50
N GLY A 19 5.87 -2.52 7.11
CA GLY A 19 4.66 -3.26 6.73
C GLY A 19 4.76 -3.82 5.31
N ALA A 20 3.78 -4.65 4.94
CA ALA A 20 3.77 -5.32 3.63
C ALA A 20 3.77 -4.34 2.45
N VAL A 21 3.08 -3.20 2.58
CA VAL A 21 3.05 -2.16 1.53
C VAL A 21 4.43 -1.52 1.38
N ALA A 22 5.08 -1.20 2.49
CA ALA A 22 6.41 -0.59 2.49
C ALA A 22 7.47 -1.51 1.87
N LEU A 23 7.45 -2.80 2.20
CA LEU A 23 8.34 -3.81 1.63
C LEU A 23 8.10 -3.98 0.13
N TRP A 24 6.84 -4.11 -0.28
CA TRP A 24 6.50 -4.22 -1.70
C TRP A 24 6.99 -3.01 -2.51
N ILE A 25 6.78 -1.78 -2.00
CA ILE A 25 7.24 -0.57 -2.68
C ILE A 25 8.77 -0.57 -2.78
N SER A 26 9.47 -0.95 -1.71
CA SER A 26 10.93 -1.03 -1.70
C SER A 26 11.47 -1.98 -2.78
N ASP A 27 10.87 -3.19 -2.88
CA ASP A 27 11.26 -4.19 -3.88
C ASP A 27 10.91 -3.72 -5.29
N PHE A 28 9.70 -3.19 -5.49
CA PHE A 28 9.27 -2.66 -6.77
C PHE A 28 10.16 -1.52 -7.28
N VAL A 29 10.56 -0.61 -6.39
CA VAL A 29 11.46 0.50 -6.73
C VAL A 29 12.87 0.01 -7.01
N ARG A 30 13.38 -0.95 -6.24
CA ARG A 30 14.73 -1.53 -6.44
C ARG A 30 14.92 -2.03 -7.87
N ASP A 31 13.91 -2.68 -8.43
CA ASP A 31 13.96 -3.32 -9.73
C ASP A 31 13.45 -2.44 -10.88
N SER A 32 12.94 -1.25 -10.55
CA SER A 32 12.43 -0.28 -11.53
C SER A 32 13.57 0.42 -12.29
N LYS A 33 13.38 0.63 -13.59
CA LYS A 33 14.25 1.52 -14.39
C LYS A 33 14.24 2.98 -13.90
N TYR A 34 13.23 3.37 -13.13
CA TYR A 34 13.10 4.71 -12.54
C TYR A 34 13.64 4.81 -11.12
N LYS A 35 14.32 3.80 -10.58
CA LYS A 35 14.78 3.75 -9.18
C LYS A 35 15.54 5.00 -8.70
N LYS A 36 16.36 5.59 -9.58
CA LYS A 36 17.13 6.82 -9.25
C LYS A 36 16.26 8.06 -9.12
N ASN A 37 15.09 8.08 -9.80
CA ASN A 37 14.17 9.21 -9.86
C ASN A 37 12.86 8.95 -9.08
N THR A 38 12.77 7.84 -8.34
CA THR A 38 11.64 7.53 -7.48
C THR A 38 11.98 7.89 -6.04
N TYR A 39 11.15 8.70 -5.43
CA TYR A 39 11.24 9.14 -4.05
C TYR A 39 10.10 8.53 -3.26
N ILE A 40 10.42 7.95 -2.12
CA ILE A 40 9.40 7.41 -1.21
C ILE A 40 9.11 8.46 -0.15
N ILE A 41 7.83 8.75 0.08
CA ILE A 41 7.39 9.77 1.03
C ILE A 41 6.55 9.11 2.11
N GLY A 42 6.90 9.33 3.35
CA GLY A 42 6.22 8.71 4.48
C GLY A 42 6.45 9.44 5.79
N SER A 43 5.90 8.89 6.87
CA SER A 43 6.11 9.38 8.24
C SER A 43 6.64 8.23 9.09
N THR A 44 7.96 8.11 9.12
CA THR A 44 8.69 7.04 9.81
C THR A 44 9.53 7.64 10.94
N LYS A 45 9.42 7.10 12.15
CA LYS A 45 10.14 7.61 13.33
C LYS A 45 11.65 7.38 13.27
N ASN A 46 12.07 6.21 12.79
CA ASN A 46 13.49 5.81 12.74
C ASN A 46 14.14 6.21 11.42
N LYS A 47 15.44 6.52 11.44
CA LYS A 47 16.16 7.05 10.27
C LYS A 47 16.79 5.99 9.34
N ASN A 48 16.76 4.70 9.68
CA ASN A 48 17.32 3.62 8.84
C ASN A 48 16.34 3.20 7.75
N TYR A 49 16.15 4.05 6.76
CA TYR A 49 15.17 3.83 5.68
C TYR A 49 15.61 2.73 4.71
N LEU A 50 14.62 2.04 4.10
CA LEU A 50 14.85 0.97 3.11
C LEU A 50 15.52 1.47 1.83
N THR A 51 15.33 2.76 1.49
CA THR A 51 15.97 3.38 0.31
C THR A 51 16.58 4.73 0.67
N LYS A 52 17.59 5.16 -0.11
CA LYS A 52 18.24 6.47 0.07
C LYS A 52 17.32 7.64 -0.28
N ASN A 53 16.46 7.47 -1.28
CA ASN A 53 15.54 8.51 -1.75
C ASN A 53 14.24 8.50 -0.91
N TYR A 54 14.35 8.70 0.40
CA TYR A 54 13.22 8.80 1.30
C TYR A 54 13.05 10.22 1.82
N ILE A 55 11.82 10.74 1.74
CA ILE A 55 11.44 12.04 2.27
C ILE A 55 10.54 11.81 3.49
N ASN A 56 11.05 12.11 4.67
CA ASN A 56 10.29 11.99 5.90
C ASN A 56 9.39 13.20 6.14
N ILE A 57 8.17 12.93 6.59
CA ILE A 57 7.18 13.93 7.00
C ILE A 57 7.02 13.85 8.51
N ASP A 58 7.61 14.80 9.20
CA ASP A 58 7.64 14.86 10.66
C ASP A 58 6.48 15.67 11.24
N ASN A 59 6.32 15.59 12.57
CA ASN A 59 5.50 16.49 13.40
C ASN A 59 4.04 16.63 12.94
N ILE A 60 3.37 15.51 12.60
CA ILE A 60 1.96 15.54 12.26
C ILE A 60 1.14 15.69 13.54
N ASN A 61 0.59 16.88 13.72
CA ASN A 61 -0.23 17.25 14.88
C ASN A 61 -1.66 17.55 14.43
N SER A 62 -2.58 16.62 14.69
CA SER A 62 -3.96 16.66 14.18
C SER A 62 -4.96 17.27 15.16
N LYS A 63 -4.55 18.19 16.02
CA LYS A 63 -5.45 18.79 17.02
C LYS A 63 -6.67 19.52 16.41
N LEU A 64 -6.50 20.15 15.25
CA LEU A 64 -7.54 20.97 14.59
C LEU A 64 -8.05 20.39 13.26
N ASN A 65 -7.35 19.48 12.65
CA ASN A 65 -7.67 18.90 11.34
C ASN A 65 -7.63 17.36 11.37
N SER A 66 -8.26 16.71 10.38
CA SER A 66 -8.05 15.28 10.22
C SER A 66 -6.56 14.98 9.94
N THR A 67 -6.04 13.94 10.57
CA THR A 67 -4.64 13.49 10.38
C THR A 67 -4.28 13.29 8.90
N THR A 68 -5.23 12.79 8.10
CA THR A 68 -5.03 12.62 6.64
C THR A 68 -4.84 13.95 5.94
N LYS A 69 -5.66 14.96 6.25
CA LYS A 69 -5.57 16.29 5.64
C LYS A 69 -4.24 16.96 5.99
N GLU A 70 -3.85 16.90 7.26
CA GLU A 70 -2.58 17.47 7.71
C GLU A 70 -1.38 16.79 7.06
N TYR A 71 -1.38 15.45 7.04
CA TYR A 71 -0.35 14.67 6.38
C TYR A 71 -0.23 15.03 4.89
N SER A 72 -1.35 15.09 4.18
CA SER A 72 -1.38 15.47 2.77
C SER A 72 -0.85 16.89 2.53
N ASN A 73 -1.27 17.86 3.35
CA ASN A 73 -0.81 19.24 3.23
C ASN A 73 0.69 19.38 3.48
N LYS A 74 1.25 18.66 4.47
CA LYS A 74 2.69 18.65 4.72
C LYS A 74 3.47 18.04 3.55
N ILE A 75 2.95 16.95 2.96
CA ILE A 75 3.54 16.37 1.75
C ILE A 75 3.53 17.39 0.62
N ILE A 76 2.38 17.97 0.29
CA ILE A 76 2.24 18.96 -0.79
C ILE A 76 3.23 20.10 -0.61
N ASN A 77 3.30 20.70 0.59
CA ASN A 77 4.24 21.78 0.88
C ASN A 77 5.71 21.35 0.71
N LYS A 78 6.03 20.11 1.07
CA LYS A 78 7.40 19.59 0.96
C LYS A 78 7.81 19.33 -0.49
N ILE A 79 6.86 18.93 -1.36
CA ILE A 79 7.18 18.48 -2.72
C ILE A 79 6.77 19.45 -3.83
N LYS A 80 5.99 20.50 -3.56
CA LYS A 80 5.45 21.43 -4.59
C LYS A 80 6.52 22.02 -5.52
N ASN A 81 7.74 22.22 -5.03
CA ASN A 81 8.86 22.77 -5.81
C ASN A 81 9.79 21.69 -6.39
N LEU A 82 9.47 20.39 -6.19
CA LEU A 82 10.31 19.30 -6.64
C LEU A 82 9.94 18.74 -8.02
N ASN A 83 8.86 19.22 -8.62
CA ASN A 83 8.39 18.90 -9.98
C ASN A 83 8.31 17.39 -10.23
N PHE A 84 7.46 16.69 -9.48
CA PHE A 84 7.16 15.29 -9.75
C PHE A 84 6.19 15.14 -10.91
N ASP A 85 6.50 14.23 -11.84
CA ASP A 85 5.62 13.89 -12.96
C ASP A 85 4.45 13.01 -12.51
N VAL A 86 4.71 12.15 -11.51
CA VAL A 86 3.75 11.15 -11.03
C VAL A 86 3.73 11.11 -9.50
N LEU A 87 2.52 11.06 -8.95
CA LEU A 87 2.25 10.76 -7.54
C LEU A 87 1.58 9.40 -7.45
N GLU A 88 2.19 8.46 -6.75
CA GLU A 88 1.62 7.17 -6.42
C GLU A 88 1.06 7.22 -5.00
N LEU A 89 -0.25 7.01 -4.84
CA LEU A 89 -0.93 6.97 -3.55
C LEU A 89 -1.24 5.53 -3.19
N HIS A 90 -0.72 5.04 -2.08
CA HIS A 90 -0.90 3.65 -1.67
C HIS A 90 -1.93 3.51 -0.55
N ASN A 91 -2.99 2.72 -0.80
CA ASN A 91 -4.02 2.33 0.19
C ASN A 91 -4.70 3.50 0.94
N ARG A 92 -4.72 4.70 0.37
CA ARG A 92 -5.35 5.87 1.00
C ARG A 92 -6.16 6.68 -0.01
N PRO A 93 -7.27 6.11 -0.53
CA PRO A 93 -8.10 6.78 -1.55
C PRO A 93 -8.63 8.13 -1.07
N ILE A 94 -8.88 8.31 0.24
CA ILE A 94 -9.29 9.60 0.81
C ILE A 94 -8.30 10.73 0.53
N MET A 95 -6.99 10.41 0.31
CA MET A 95 -5.98 11.42 0.01
C MET A 95 -6.11 12.01 -1.39
N VAL A 96 -6.75 11.31 -2.34
CA VAL A 96 -6.92 11.79 -3.72
C VAL A 96 -7.52 13.19 -3.73
N LYS A 97 -8.57 13.45 -2.95
CA LYS A 97 -9.20 14.77 -2.86
C LYS A 97 -8.27 15.89 -2.34
N GLU A 98 -7.26 15.51 -1.57
CA GLU A 98 -6.30 16.48 -1.03
C GLU A 98 -5.20 16.82 -2.03
N PHE A 99 -4.90 15.93 -2.99
CA PHE A 99 -3.88 16.14 -4.02
C PHE A 99 -4.45 16.62 -5.36
N PHE A 100 -5.69 16.26 -5.65
CA PHE A 100 -6.34 16.58 -6.91
C PHE A 100 -6.33 18.10 -7.19
N GLY A 101 -5.77 18.50 -8.34
CA GLY A 101 -5.67 19.90 -8.75
C GLY A 101 -4.67 20.77 -7.99
N LYS A 102 -3.90 20.22 -7.02
CA LYS A 102 -2.93 21.02 -6.24
C LYS A 102 -1.49 20.92 -6.73
N LEU A 103 -1.18 19.92 -7.52
CA LEU A 103 0.14 19.70 -8.11
C LEU A 103 -0.04 19.35 -9.60
N ASN A 104 0.89 19.78 -10.43
CA ASN A 104 0.89 19.42 -11.84
C ASN A 104 1.55 18.04 -12.06
N SER A 105 0.94 17.02 -11.45
CA SER A 105 1.42 15.64 -11.47
C SER A 105 0.26 14.71 -11.79
N LYS A 106 0.53 13.63 -12.52
CA LYS A 106 -0.43 12.53 -12.68
C LYS A 106 -0.60 11.77 -11.38
N ILE A 107 -1.83 11.39 -11.04
CA ILE A 107 -2.16 10.64 -9.83
C ILE A 107 -2.44 9.19 -10.18
N ILE A 108 -1.66 8.27 -9.60
CA ILE A 108 -1.88 6.83 -9.67
C ILE A 108 -2.26 6.35 -8.26
N LEU A 109 -3.41 5.68 -8.15
CA LEU A 109 -3.89 5.14 -6.89
C LEU A 109 -3.74 3.62 -6.85
N TYR A 110 -3.05 3.10 -5.84
CA TYR A 110 -2.86 1.66 -5.60
C TYR A 110 -3.78 1.15 -4.50
N PHE A 111 -4.50 0.06 -4.78
CA PHE A 111 -5.27 -0.68 -3.79
C PHE A 111 -4.59 -2.01 -3.48
N HIS A 112 -4.09 -2.12 -2.25
CA HIS A 112 -3.49 -3.35 -1.71
C HIS A 112 -4.47 -4.18 -0.86
N ASN A 113 -5.62 -3.64 -0.53
CA ASN A 113 -6.67 -4.29 0.27
C ASN A 113 -8.05 -3.99 -0.35
N ASP A 114 -9.12 -4.50 0.29
CA ASP A 114 -10.50 -4.28 -0.14
C ASP A 114 -10.85 -2.78 -0.17
N PRO A 115 -11.15 -2.21 -1.34
CA PRO A 115 -11.51 -0.80 -1.47
C PRO A 115 -12.76 -0.43 -0.69
N THR A 116 -13.74 -1.35 -0.57
CA THR A 116 -15.03 -1.09 0.08
C THR A 116 -14.91 -0.88 1.59
N THR A 117 -13.79 -1.27 2.18
CA THR A 117 -13.48 -1.04 3.60
C THR A 117 -12.74 0.27 3.86
N MET A 118 -12.27 0.96 2.80
CA MET A 118 -11.40 2.13 2.92
C MET A 118 -12.17 3.44 2.84
N LYS A 119 -11.93 4.34 3.78
CA LYS A 119 -12.45 5.72 3.73
C LYS A 119 -12.01 6.41 2.44
N GLY A 120 -12.97 6.92 1.67
CA GLY A 120 -12.77 7.50 0.35
C GLY A 120 -12.95 6.53 -0.81
N ALA A 121 -13.38 5.26 -0.54
CA ALA A 121 -13.76 4.28 -1.56
C ALA A 121 -14.89 3.34 -1.10
N LYS A 122 -15.50 3.58 0.09
CA LYS A 122 -16.57 2.73 0.64
C LYS A 122 -17.82 2.76 -0.23
N SER A 123 -18.30 3.96 -0.55
CA SER A 123 -19.52 4.13 -1.33
C SER A 123 -19.26 4.08 -2.83
N VAL A 124 -20.31 3.82 -3.60
CA VAL A 124 -20.30 3.92 -5.07
C VAL A 124 -19.86 5.31 -5.51
N ASN A 125 -20.40 6.37 -4.90
CA ASN A 125 -20.07 7.76 -5.25
C ASN A 125 -18.59 8.09 -5.01
N GLU A 126 -18.00 7.59 -3.90
CA GLU A 126 -16.56 7.76 -3.65
C GLU A 126 -15.72 7.08 -4.72
N ARG A 127 -16.05 5.85 -5.12
CA ARG A 127 -15.32 5.13 -6.17
C ARG A 127 -15.50 5.79 -7.55
N MET A 128 -16.70 6.29 -7.85
CA MET A 128 -16.96 7.09 -9.06
C MET A 128 -16.11 8.36 -9.10
N TYR A 129 -16.01 9.07 -7.97
CA TYR A 129 -15.13 10.21 -7.83
C TYR A 129 -13.66 9.85 -8.10
N LEU A 130 -13.16 8.73 -7.57
CA LEU A 130 -11.79 8.27 -7.82
C LEU A 130 -11.54 8.02 -9.31
N LEU A 131 -12.44 7.33 -10.02
CA LEU A 131 -12.33 7.10 -11.47
C LEU A 131 -12.25 8.40 -12.28
N LYS A 132 -12.91 9.46 -11.82
CA LYS A 132 -12.86 10.77 -12.46
C LYS A 132 -11.56 11.52 -12.15
N SER A 133 -11.07 11.42 -10.90
CA SER A 133 -10.02 12.29 -10.36
C SER A 133 -8.60 11.77 -10.52
N VAL A 134 -8.40 10.47 -10.80
CA VAL A 134 -7.06 9.91 -10.98
C VAL A 134 -6.80 9.53 -12.43
N ASP A 135 -5.52 9.52 -12.79
CA ASP A 135 -5.08 9.08 -14.12
C ASP A 135 -5.09 7.57 -14.25
N LYS A 136 -4.76 6.84 -13.18
CA LYS A 136 -4.74 5.39 -13.16
C LYS A 136 -5.09 4.84 -11.78
N ILE A 137 -5.77 3.67 -11.76
CA ILE A 137 -5.99 2.87 -10.54
C ILE A 137 -5.34 1.50 -10.74
N ILE A 138 -4.48 1.13 -9.81
CA ILE A 138 -3.79 -0.16 -9.80
C ILE A 138 -4.36 -1.04 -8.70
N PHE A 139 -4.69 -2.28 -9.04
CA PHE A 139 -5.14 -3.31 -8.12
C PHE A 139 -4.12 -4.43 -8.03
N ILE A 140 -3.89 -4.97 -6.83
CA ILE A 140 -2.95 -6.08 -6.65
C ILE A 140 -3.52 -7.44 -7.05
N SER A 141 -4.81 -7.55 -7.31
CA SER A 141 -5.46 -8.79 -7.72
C SER A 141 -6.78 -8.55 -8.46
N LYS A 142 -7.25 -9.59 -9.16
CA LYS A 142 -8.59 -9.61 -9.77
C LYS A 142 -9.69 -9.43 -8.72
N TRP A 143 -9.52 -10.00 -7.53
CA TRP A 143 -10.48 -9.88 -6.44
C TRP A 143 -10.61 -8.43 -5.96
N VAL A 144 -9.49 -7.73 -5.71
CA VAL A 144 -9.50 -6.31 -5.31
C VAL A 144 -10.15 -5.44 -6.39
N LYS A 145 -9.85 -5.70 -7.68
CA LYS A 145 -10.51 -5.01 -8.80
C LYS A 145 -12.02 -5.27 -8.80
N LYS A 146 -12.45 -6.54 -8.65
CA LYS A 146 -13.88 -6.91 -8.57
C LYS A 146 -14.57 -6.16 -7.42
N LYS A 147 -13.96 -6.10 -6.24
CA LYS A 147 -14.49 -5.36 -5.09
C LYS A 147 -14.63 -3.85 -5.35
N PHE A 148 -13.69 -3.26 -6.05
CA PHE A 148 -13.79 -1.85 -6.42
C PHE A 148 -14.99 -1.56 -7.34
N PHE A 149 -15.29 -2.45 -8.28
CA PHE A 149 -16.40 -2.29 -9.24
C PHE A 149 -17.73 -2.80 -8.71
N GLU A 150 -17.79 -3.38 -7.53
CA GLU A 150 -19.03 -3.91 -6.93
C GLU A 150 -20.08 -2.79 -6.81
N ASN A 151 -21.26 -3.02 -7.41
CA ASN A 151 -22.38 -2.07 -7.47
C ASN A 151 -22.09 -0.77 -8.23
N LEU A 152 -20.99 -0.66 -8.98
CA LEU A 152 -20.81 0.44 -9.92
C LEU A 152 -21.60 0.18 -11.21
N PRO A 153 -22.11 1.23 -11.88
CA PRO A 153 -22.67 1.08 -13.23
C PRO A 153 -21.60 0.56 -14.19
N ASN A 154 -22.06 -0.02 -15.31
CA ASN A 154 -21.15 -0.58 -16.30
C ASN A 154 -20.32 0.54 -16.94
N LEU A 155 -19.08 0.71 -16.47
CA LEU A 155 -18.17 1.77 -16.87
C LEU A 155 -16.97 1.18 -17.59
N SER A 156 -16.46 1.94 -18.56
CA SER A 156 -15.15 1.64 -19.15
C SER A 156 -14.07 1.63 -18.07
N ASP A 157 -13.27 0.56 -18.03
CA ASP A 157 -12.19 0.38 -17.06
C ASP A 157 -10.80 0.74 -17.61
N ASN A 158 -10.76 1.58 -18.67
CA ASN A 158 -9.53 1.99 -19.37
C ASN A 158 -8.47 2.63 -18.45
N LYS A 159 -8.89 3.19 -17.32
CA LYS A 159 -8.00 3.75 -16.30
C LYS A 159 -7.50 2.72 -15.29
N THR A 160 -7.89 1.44 -15.39
CA THR A 160 -7.56 0.45 -14.37
C THR A 160 -6.59 -0.61 -14.88
N GLN A 161 -5.75 -1.13 -13.98
CA GLN A 161 -4.80 -2.19 -14.28
C GLN A 161 -4.61 -3.08 -13.06
N ILE A 162 -4.26 -4.35 -13.29
CA ILE A 162 -3.86 -5.28 -12.24
C ILE A 162 -2.35 -5.45 -12.33
N ILE A 163 -1.66 -5.21 -11.21
CA ILE A 163 -0.24 -5.50 -11.02
C ILE A 163 -0.13 -6.37 -9.78
N TYR A 164 0.19 -7.66 -9.96
CA TYR A 164 0.34 -8.59 -8.85
C TYR A 164 1.60 -8.29 -8.05
N HIS A 165 1.56 -8.59 -6.76
CA HIS A 165 2.76 -8.61 -5.95
C HIS A 165 3.68 -9.74 -6.43
N SER A 166 4.97 -9.46 -6.48
CA SER A 166 6.01 -10.44 -6.78
C SER A 166 7.02 -10.48 -5.63
N ILE A 167 7.69 -11.61 -5.52
CA ILE A 167 8.82 -11.82 -4.61
C ILE A 167 9.95 -12.47 -5.38
N ASP A 168 11.18 -12.25 -4.96
CA ASP A 168 12.33 -12.92 -5.55
C ASP A 168 12.29 -14.43 -5.24
N PRO A 169 12.56 -15.31 -6.23
CA PRO A 169 12.58 -16.74 -5.99
C PRO A 169 13.75 -17.12 -5.09
N ILE A 170 13.49 -17.99 -4.14
CA ILE A 170 14.54 -18.56 -3.30
C ILE A 170 15.31 -19.59 -4.12
N LYS A 171 16.57 -19.29 -4.46
CA LYS A 171 17.45 -20.17 -5.26
C LYS A 171 18.09 -21.33 -4.48
N LYS A 172 17.89 -21.41 -3.15
CA LYS A 172 18.49 -22.47 -2.33
C LYS A 172 17.59 -23.70 -2.28
N ASN A 173 18.15 -24.85 -2.63
CA ASN A 173 17.56 -26.14 -2.29
C ASN A 173 17.67 -26.34 -0.77
N THR A 174 16.59 -26.11 -0.06
CA THR A 174 16.52 -26.40 1.37
C THR A 174 16.01 -27.82 1.58
N LYS A 175 16.68 -28.60 2.45
CA LYS A 175 16.16 -29.89 2.88
C LYS A 175 14.81 -29.67 3.56
N LYS A 176 13.76 -30.31 3.04
CA LYS A 176 12.42 -30.23 3.60
C LYS A 176 12.33 -31.13 4.83
N ASN A 177 11.90 -30.58 5.95
CA ASN A 177 11.53 -31.34 7.13
C ASN A 177 10.01 -31.50 7.19
N LYS A 178 9.53 -32.50 7.93
CA LYS A 178 8.11 -32.65 8.26
C LYS A 178 7.71 -31.58 9.28
N GLN A 179 7.27 -30.41 8.79
CA GLN A 179 6.92 -29.27 9.61
C GLN A 179 5.66 -28.59 9.09
N ILE A 180 4.77 -28.20 10.00
CA ILE A 180 3.62 -27.34 9.72
C ILE A 180 3.90 -25.98 10.35
N ILE A 181 3.88 -24.91 9.55
CA ILE A 181 4.28 -23.58 9.99
C ILE A 181 3.11 -22.60 9.82
N PHE A 182 2.83 -21.83 10.86
CA PHE A 182 1.98 -20.65 10.75
C PHE A 182 2.84 -19.40 10.51
N VAL A 183 2.50 -18.65 9.46
CA VAL A 183 3.16 -17.38 9.13
C VAL A 183 2.14 -16.26 9.12
N GLY A 184 2.17 -15.38 10.09
CA GLY A 184 1.24 -14.26 10.19
C GLY A 184 1.32 -13.55 11.54
N LYS A 185 0.56 -12.45 11.67
CA LYS A 185 0.34 -11.83 12.98
C LYS A 185 -0.52 -12.76 13.83
N LEU A 186 -0.20 -12.85 15.11
CA LEU A 186 -0.94 -13.66 16.08
C LEU A 186 -2.25 -12.95 16.44
N ASN A 187 -3.24 -13.04 15.57
CA ASN A 187 -4.58 -12.52 15.79
C ASN A 187 -5.63 -13.34 15.00
N GLU A 188 -6.88 -13.24 15.40
CA GLU A 188 -8.01 -13.97 14.81
C GLU A 188 -8.18 -13.69 13.30
N SER A 189 -7.95 -12.45 12.86
CA SER A 189 -8.10 -12.10 11.45
C SER A 189 -7.12 -12.82 10.51
N LYS A 190 -6.09 -13.48 11.06
CA LYS A 190 -5.11 -14.32 10.37
C LYS A 190 -5.31 -15.80 10.57
N GLY A 191 -6.36 -16.20 11.31
CA GLY A 191 -6.67 -17.60 11.58
C GLY A 191 -5.70 -18.28 12.56
N TYR A 192 -4.99 -17.50 13.38
CA TYR A 192 -4.07 -18.06 14.38
C TYR A 192 -4.75 -19.03 15.34
N ASP A 193 -5.93 -18.67 15.82
CA ASP A 193 -6.75 -19.50 16.70
C ASP A 193 -7.20 -20.80 16.02
N LEU A 194 -7.59 -20.74 14.75
CA LEU A 194 -7.93 -21.92 13.96
C LEU A 194 -6.71 -22.83 13.75
N TYR A 195 -5.54 -22.24 13.46
CA TYR A 195 -4.30 -22.99 13.35
C TYR A 195 -4.00 -23.75 14.65
N CYS A 196 -4.03 -23.08 15.81
CA CYS A 196 -3.76 -23.73 17.11
C CYS A 196 -4.75 -24.87 17.40
N LYS A 197 -6.05 -24.65 17.17
CA LYS A 197 -7.09 -25.70 17.36
C LYS A 197 -6.88 -26.90 16.44
N SER A 198 -6.48 -26.64 15.17
CA SER A 198 -6.22 -27.72 14.21
C SER A 198 -4.98 -28.51 14.57
N MET A 199 -3.89 -27.83 14.97
CA MET A 199 -2.65 -28.48 15.40
C MET A 199 -2.86 -29.33 16.65
N PHE A 200 -3.63 -28.84 17.63
CA PHE A 200 -3.96 -29.61 18.82
C PHE A 200 -4.69 -30.93 18.48
N LYS A 201 -5.64 -30.90 17.52
CA LYS A 201 -6.32 -32.11 17.07
C LYS A 201 -5.37 -33.08 16.35
N ILE A 202 -4.48 -32.55 15.50
CA ILE A 202 -3.51 -33.38 14.75
C ILE A 202 -2.53 -34.06 15.73
N LEU A 203 -1.97 -33.30 16.69
CA LEU A 203 -1.05 -33.86 17.69
C LEU A 203 -1.67 -34.93 18.57
N ASN A 204 -2.97 -34.86 18.85
CA ASN A 204 -3.68 -35.89 19.59
C ASN A 204 -3.99 -37.16 18.77
N GLN A 205 -3.95 -37.06 17.43
CA GLN A 205 -4.22 -38.19 16.52
C GLN A 205 -2.94 -38.88 16.01
N TYR A 206 -1.84 -38.14 15.94
CA TYR A 206 -0.56 -38.58 15.39
C TYR A 206 0.54 -38.29 16.40
N ASN A 207 0.91 -39.28 17.18
CA ASN A 207 1.94 -39.19 18.23
C ASN A 207 3.39 -39.40 17.70
N ASP A 208 3.62 -39.32 16.37
CA ASP A 208 4.95 -39.55 15.76
C ASP A 208 5.66 -38.22 15.38
#